data_8fb7ea099ddc762baa4ebb49e98d8926
#
_entry.id   8fb7ea099ddc762baa4ebb49e98d8926
#
_cell.length_a   1.000
_cell.length_b   1.000
_cell.length_c   1.000
_cell.angle_alpha   90.00
_cell.angle_beta   90.00
_cell.angle_gamma   90.00
#
_symmetry.space_group_name_H-M   'P 1'
#
loop_
_entity.id
_entity.type
_entity.pdbx_description
1 polymer ?
#
loop_
_entity_poly.entity_id
_entity_poly.type
_entity_poly.pdbx_seq_one_letter_code
_entity_poly.pdbx_strand_id
1 'polypeptide(L)'
;MLLLVRLIVVSNRVAVPGHGGQSQAGGLAVAIRPVLRRHPGIWFGWSGQVAAAPDVKVHTIQHGHQTYVLIDLGQEDYHEYYNGYANKVLWPILHYRLDLAEFSRRDLGGYMRVNQRFAAELKKLLQPEDIVWVHDYHLMPLAKELRNSGHRNRIGFFHHIPFPPPEFMTALPNHEHLIPAMSHYDLIGFQTEIDATNFTRYLRKECGMPSRDPYTFQTADRTIKIGIFPVGVETMQLSRLARRAVHSPFVRNVVESLAGRVMVIGVDRLDYSKGIPLRMEAFGRFLSTHPEWRGKVTYLQITPKSRSEIQEYADMQRQIDETAGHVNGTYGEASWTPIRYVNRAHSRSALAGLYRSAKAALVTPLRDGMNLVAKEYVAAQDSEDPGVLILSRFAGAAVECEAALLVNPYDPESVGSAIGHALSMPLAERRSRHDALFRVLMANDVDSWGERFLIALTRPLKLPNWLGQADPSEVPLQP
;
A
#
# COMPACT_ATOMS: atom_id res chain seq x y z
N MET A 1 23.59 17.63 2.05
CA MET A 1 22.68 18.80 2.21
C MET A 1 21.31 18.43 2.79
N LEU A 2 20.77 17.24 2.55
CA LEU A 2 19.50 16.78 3.16
C LEU A 2 19.56 16.49 4.68
N LEU A 3 20.73 16.30 5.26
CA LEU A 3 20.94 15.96 6.68
C LEU A 3 20.61 17.09 7.68
N LEU A 4 20.32 18.28 7.23
CA LEU A 4 20.07 19.45 8.10
C LEU A 4 18.63 19.99 8.03
N VAL A 5 17.77 19.43 7.18
CA VAL A 5 16.40 19.90 7.02
C VAL A 5 15.46 18.96 7.76
N ARG A 6 14.60 19.52 8.61
CA ARG A 6 13.64 18.76 9.40
C ARG A 6 12.52 18.21 8.50
N LEU A 7 12.28 16.88 8.61
CA LEU A 7 11.23 16.19 7.88
C LEU A 7 9.95 16.11 8.73
N ILE A 8 8.83 16.56 8.17
CA ILE A 8 7.51 16.42 8.77
C ILE A 8 6.73 15.39 7.94
N VAL A 9 6.58 14.18 8.47
CA VAL A 9 5.74 13.15 7.86
C VAL A 9 4.32 13.29 8.38
N VAL A 10 3.35 13.32 7.47
CA VAL A 10 1.92 13.43 7.80
C VAL A 10 1.18 12.22 7.25
N SER A 11 0.47 11.51 8.10
CA SER A 11 -0.36 10.38 7.68
C SER A 11 -1.68 10.33 8.46
N ASN A 12 -2.68 9.65 7.90
CA ASN A 12 -3.94 9.49 8.61
C ASN A 12 -3.72 8.93 10.03
N ARG A 13 -2.97 7.84 10.16
CA ARG A 13 -2.71 7.22 11.47
C ARG A 13 -1.21 7.13 11.75
N VAL A 14 -0.83 7.49 12.98
CA VAL A 14 0.55 7.41 13.46
C VAL A 14 0.75 6.16 14.30
N ALA A 15 1.84 5.44 14.07
CA ALA A 15 2.19 4.24 14.83
C ALA A 15 3.38 4.52 15.76
N VAL A 16 3.12 4.85 17.01
CA VAL A 16 4.15 5.10 18.03
C VAL A 16 4.71 3.78 18.54
N PRO A 17 6.05 3.60 18.59
CA PRO A 17 6.64 2.40 19.17
C PRO A 17 6.28 2.26 20.66
N GLY A 18 5.89 1.06 21.07
CA GLY A 18 5.53 0.77 22.48
C GLY A 18 4.14 1.28 22.92
N HIS A 19 3.43 2.04 22.11
CA HIS A 19 2.08 2.52 22.40
C HIS A 19 1.07 1.82 21.48
N GLY A 20 0.07 1.16 22.05
CA GLY A 20 -0.96 0.45 21.30
C GLY A 20 -0.60 -0.98 20.93
N GLY A 21 -1.58 -1.90 21.03
CA GLY A 21 -1.38 -3.34 20.87
C GLY A 21 -0.76 -3.75 19.53
N GLN A 22 -0.24 -4.95 19.46
CA GLN A 22 0.56 -5.57 18.38
C GLN A 22 -0.03 -5.49 16.96
N SER A 23 -1.28 -5.08 16.79
CA SER A 23 -2.05 -5.11 15.54
C SER A 23 -1.88 -3.86 14.63
N GLN A 24 -1.06 -2.87 14.98
CA GLN A 24 -1.15 -1.54 14.36
C GLN A 24 -0.07 -1.17 13.32
N ALA A 25 0.84 -2.05 12.99
CA ALA A 25 1.81 -1.78 11.93
C ALA A 25 1.23 -2.17 10.55
N GLY A 26 0.34 -1.35 10.01
CA GLY A 26 -0.03 -1.42 8.58
C GLY A 26 1.19 -1.15 7.68
N GLY A 27 1.13 -1.55 6.41
CA GLY A 27 2.24 -1.39 5.45
C GLY A 27 2.87 0.01 5.42
N LEU A 28 2.06 1.06 5.60
CA LEU A 28 2.53 2.44 5.67
C LEU A 28 3.53 2.67 6.82
N ALA A 29 3.21 2.18 8.03
CA ALA A 29 4.09 2.36 9.19
C ALA A 29 5.42 1.60 9.02
N VAL A 30 5.39 0.46 8.34
CA VAL A 30 6.59 -0.32 8.00
C VAL A 30 7.48 0.44 7.02
N ALA A 31 6.89 1.17 6.07
CA ALA A 31 7.62 1.97 5.09
C ALA A 31 8.18 3.28 5.67
N ILE A 32 7.44 3.95 6.55
CA ILE A 32 7.84 5.28 7.09
C ILE A 32 8.91 5.17 8.17
N ARG A 33 8.87 4.17 9.06
CA ARG A 33 9.84 4.05 10.15
C ARG A 33 11.31 4.01 9.71
N PRO A 34 11.72 3.28 8.66
CA PRO A 34 13.08 3.33 8.15
C PRO A 34 13.51 4.74 7.71
N VAL A 35 12.63 5.44 6.99
CA VAL A 35 12.90 6.81 6.54
C VAL A 35 13.13 7.75 7.72
N LEU A 36 12.24 7.70 8.73
CA LEU A 36 12.36 8.54 9.92
C LEU A 36 13.61 8.20 10.77
N ARG A 37 14.12 6.97 10.73
CA ARG A 37 15.40 6.64 11.37
C ARG A 37 16.58 7.39 10.75
N ARG A 38 16.52 7.66 9.43
CA ARG A 38 17.57 8.39 8.69
C ARG A 38 17.37 9.90 8.68
N HIS A 39 16.12 10.34 8.71
CA HIS A 39 15.72 11.74 8.69
C HIS A 39 14.91 12.07 9.95
N PRO A 40 15.58 12.39 11.07
CA PRO A 40 14.89 12.78 12.31
C PRO A 40 13.95 13.96 12.08
N GLY A 41 12.77 13.91 12.67
CA GLY A 41 11.76 14.94 12.46
C GLY A 41 10.47 14.68 13.24
N ILE A 42 9.36 15.02 12.66
CA ILE A 42 8.04 14.84 13.26
C ILE A 42 7.22 13.84 12.44
N TRP A 43 6.54 12.92 13.12
CA TRP A 43 5.45 12.15 12.53
C TRP A 43 4.14 12.62 13.12
N PHE A 44 3.31 13.25 12.27
CA PHE A 44 2.06 13.90 12.64
C PHE A 44 0.86 13.14 12.07
N GLY A 45 -0.22 13.02 12.86
CA GLY A 45 -1.50 12.46 12.41
C GLY A 45 -2.37 11.95 13.55
N TRP A 46 -3.41 11.18 13.19
CA TRP A 46 -4.36 10.63 14.14
C TRP A 46 -3.72 9.57 15.05
N SER A 47 -4.02 9.66 16.36
CA SER A 47 -3.58 8.72 17.39
C SER A 47 -4.19 7.31 17.25
N GLY A 48 -5.33 7.22 16.59
CA GLY A 48 -6.21 6.04 16.56
C GLY A 48 -7.24 6.02 17.69
N GLN A 49 -7.26 7.03 18.56
CA GLN A 49 -8.26 7.18 19.61
C GLN A 49 -9.42 8.03 19.12
N VAL A 50 -10.62 7.65 19.54
CA VAL A 50 -11.84 8.42 19.34
C VAL A 50 -12.22 9.05 20.67
N ALA A 51 -12.21 10.38 20.74
CA ALA A 51 -12.54 11.12 21.94
C ALA A 51 -14.07 11.19 22.13
N ALA A 52 -14.53 10.96 23.34
CA ALA A 52 -15.96 11.08 23.70
C ALA A 52 -16.42 12.54 23.80
N ALA A 53 -15.51 13.50 24.04
CA ALA A 53 -15.78 14.93 24.19
C ALA A 53 -15.28 15.74 22.97
N PRO A 54 -15.88 16.95 22.71
CA PRO A 54 -15.43 17.80 21.61
C PRO A 54 -14.01 18.35 21.79
N ASP A 55 -13.43 18.29 22.98
CA ASP A 55 -12.05 18.70 23.27
C ASP A 55 -11.05 17.64 22.81
N VAL A 56 -10.73 17.73 21.56
CA VAL A 56 -9.78 16.84 20.92
C VAL A 56 -8.36 17.31 21.26
N LYS A 57 -7.65 16.49 22.00
CA LYS A 57 -6.30 16.79 22.47
C LYS A 57 -5.25 16.50 21.40
N VAL A 58 -4.23 17.36 21.37
CA VAL A 58 -2.98 17.10 20.65
C VAL A 58 -1.97 16.60 21.67
N HIS A 59 -1.40 15.43 21.40
CA HIS A 59 -0.41 14.80 22.25
C HIS A 59 0.95 14.78 21.56
N THR A 60 2.01 15.14 22.29
CA THR A 60 3.39 15.03 21.78
C THR A 60 4.13 13.96 22.56
N ILE A 61 4.72 13.02 21.85
CA ILE A 61 5.51 11.92 22.42
C ILE A 61 6.88 11.95 21.79
N GLN A 62 7.93 11.92 22.62
CA GLN A 62 9.31 11.76 22.19
C GLN A 62 9.73 10.29 22.31
N HIS A 63 10.28 9.72 21.24
CA HIS A 63 10.87 8.39 21.28
C HIS A 63 12.19 8.38 20.50
N GLY A 64 13.31 8.35 21.23
CA GLY A 64 14.62 8.56 20.64
C GLY A 64 14.76 9.94 20.02
N HIS A 65 15.16 9.99 18.76
CA HIS A 65 15.31 11.24 17.99
C HIS A 65 14.04 11.64 17.22
N GLN A 66 12.94 10.92 17.40
CA GLN A 66 11.67 11.18 16.69
C GLN A 66 10.64 11.82 17.60
N THR A 67 9.93 12.78 17.07
CA THR A 67 8.76 13.41 17.70
C THR A 67 7.49 12.90 17.04
N TYR A 68 6.58 12.38 17.83
CA TYR A 68 5.26 11.95 17.39
C TYR A 68 4.24 12.98 17.89
N VAL A 69 3.50 13.58 16.97
CA VAL A 69 2.43 14.53 17.29
C VAL A 69 1.11 13.92 16.87
N LEU A 70 0.25 13.65 17.84
CA LEU A 70 -0.96 12.87 17.68
C LEU A 70 -2.19 13.74 17.91
N ILE A 71 -3.17 13.63 17.02
CA ILE A 71 -4.49 14.24 17.17
C ILE A 71 -5.50 13.12 17.41
N ASP A 72 -6.36 13.26 18.42
CA ASP A 72 -7.52 12.41 18.57
C ASP A 72 -8.65 12.88 17.63
N LEU A 73 -9.50 11.99 17.16
CA LEU A 73 -10.71 12.33 16.41
C LEU A 73 -11.92 12.31 17.35
N GLY A 74 -12.84 13.25 17.15
CA GLY A 74 -14.17 13.15 17.75
C GLY A 74 -15.00 12.03 17.10
N GLN A 75 -16.05 11.58 17.78
CA GLN A 75 -16.90 10.49 17.30
C GLN A 75 -17.49 10.79 15.90
N GLU A 76 -17.98 12.02 15.71
CA GLU A 76 -18.55 12.47 14.42
C GLU A 76 -17.49 12.47 13.32
N ASP A 77 -16.30 13.03 13.58
CA ASP A 77 -15.19 13.04 12.64
C ASP A 77 -14.71 11.63 12.27
N TYR A 78 -14.66 10.71 13.25
CA TYR A 78 -14.35 9.31 13.00
C TYR A 78 -15.35 8.66 12.03
N HIS A 79 -16.65 8.89 12.26
CA HIS A 79 -17.69 8.32 11.40
C HIS A 79 -17.72 8.95 10.01
N GLU A 80 -17.67 10.28 9.90
CA GLU A 80 -17.81 10.97 8.62
C GLU A 80 -16.53 10.95 7.78
N TYR A 81 -15.40 11.26 8.40
CA TYR A 81 -14.11 11.30 7.69
C TYR A 81 -13.56 9.92 7.40
N TYR A 82 -13.40 9.07 8.46
CA TYR A 82 -12.69 7.81 8.33
C TYR A 82 -13.58 6.69 7.79
N ASN A 83 -14.69 6.36 8.49
CA ASN A 83 -15.60 5.30 8.06
C ASN A 83 -16.36 5.71 6.80
N GLY A 84 -16.91 6.92 6.76
CA GLY A 84 -17.70 7.46 5.66
C GLY A 84 -16.85 7.75 4.44
N TYR A 85 -16.40 9.01 4.29
CA TYR A 85 -15.82 9.45 3.03
C TYR A 85 -14.54 8.70 2.60
N ALA A 86 -13.61 8.47 3.54
CA ALA A 86 -12.38 7.77 3.19
C ALA A 86 -12.62 6.31 2.81
N ASN A 87 -13.44 5.56 3.58
CA ASN A 87 -13.53 4.11 3.42
C ASN A 87 -14.79 3.62 2.70
N LYS A 88 -15.89 4.38 2.67
CA LYS A 88 -17.09 4.05 1.89
C LYS A 88 -17.16 4.76 0.53
N VAL A 89 -16.36 5.82 0.32
CA VAL A 89 -16.35 6.54 -0.96
C VAL A 89 -15.00 6.39 -1.66
N LEU A 90 -13.92 6.95 -1.10
CA LEU A 90 -12.62 6.99 -1.78
C LEU A 90 -12.00 5.61 -1.93
N TRP A 91 -12.03 4.78 -0.90
CA TRP A 91 -11.43 3.46 -0.95
C TRP A 91 -12.01 2.59 -2.09
N PRO A 92 -13.34 2.41 -2.21
CA PRO A 92 -13.89 1.62 -3.31
C PRO A 92 -13.61 2.25 -4.69
N ILE A 93 -13.80 3.56 -4.87
CA ILE A 93 -13.53 4.22 -6.16
C ILE A 93 -12.08 4.01 -6.59
N LEU A 94 -11.12 4.26 -5.68
CA LEU A 94 -9.69 4.10 -5.97
C LEU A 94 -9.30 2.63 -6.23
N HIS A 95 -10.10 1.66 -5.77
CA HIS A 95 -9.95 0.24 -6.10
C HIS A 95 -10.86 -0.25 -7.22
N TYR A 96 -11.45 0.66 -8.01
CA TYR A 96 -12.30 0.36 -9.18
C TYR A 96 -13.61 -0.39 -8.81
N ARG A 97 -14.11 -0.19 -7.59
CA ARG A 97 -15.34 -0.78 -7.06
C ARG A 97 -16.40 0.30 -6.84
N LEU A 98 -16.78 0.97 -7.95
CA LEU A 98 -17.83 2.00 -7.94
C LEU A 98 -19.17 1.45 -7.40
N ASP A 99 -19.42 0.17 -7.59
CA ASP A 99 -20.59 -0.55 -7.09
C ASP A 99 -20.70 -0.56 -5.54
N LEU A 100 -19.58 -0.33 -4.85
CA LEU A 100 -19.53 -0.27 -3.37
C LEU A 100 -19.43 1.16 -2.82
N ALA A 101 -19.46 2.18 -3.68
CA ALA A 101 -19.31 3.55 -3.22
C ALA A 101 -20.64 4.14 -2.72
N GLU A 102 -20.68 4.61 -1.47
CA GLU A 102 -21.84 5.24 -0.83
C GLU A 102 -21.62 6.74 -0.68
N PHE A 103 -22.18 7.55 -1.59
CA PHE A 103 -21.99 9.00 -1.58
C PHE A 103 -22.83 9.71 -0.51
N SER A 104 -22.18 10.53 0.31
CA SER A 104 -22.80 11.34 1.36
C SER A 104 -22.18 12.74 1.41
N ARG A 105 -23.02 13.78 1.34
CA ARG A 105 -22.55 15.17 1.53
C ARG A 105 -22.06 15.43 2.95
N ARG A 106 -22.65 14.75 3.92
CA ARG A 106 -22.25 14.82 5.33
C ARG A 106 -20.84 14.29 5.51
N ASP A 107 -20.56 13.12 4.94
CA ASP A 107 -19.25 12.47 5.04
C ASP A 107 -18.15 13.28 4.34
N LEU A 108 -18.48 13.89 3.18
CA LEU A 108 -17.59 14.85 2.54
C LEU A 108 -17.30 16.05 3.46
N GLY A 109 -18.32 16.60 4.14
CA GLY A 109 -18.17 17.68 5.11
C GLY A 109 -17.19 17.31 6.22
N GLY A 110 -17.33 16.12 6.80
CA GLY A 110 -16.41 15.57 7.80
C GLY A 110 -14.99 15.38 7.27
N TYR A 111 -14.85 14.88 6.05
CA TYR A 111 -13.55 14.73 5.41
C TYR A 111 -12.81 16.07 5.22
N MET A 112 -13.50 17.09 4.76
CA MET A 112 -12.92 18.43 4.61
C MET A 112 -12.59 19.05 5.98
N ARG A 113 -13.48 18.94 6.96
CA ARG A 113 -13.29 19.46 8.33
C ARG A 113 -12.05 18.87 9.01
N VAL A 114 -11.85 17.57 8.90
CA VAL A 114 -10.66 16.91 9.47
C VAL A 114 -9.39 17.35 8.77
N ASN A 115 -9.37 17.49 7.44
CA ASN A 115 -8.22 18.00 6.70
C ASN A 115 -7.88 19.46 7.08
N GLN A 116 -8.88 20.32 7.23
CA GLN A 116 -8.70 21.71 7.72
C GLN A 116 -8.10 21.71 9.13
N ARG A 117 -8.57 20.84 9.99
CA ARG A 117 -8.06 20.68 11.34
C ARG A 117 -6.63 20.17 11.36
N PHE A 118 -6.29 19.16 10.56
CA PHE A 118 -4.91 18.70 10.40
C PHE A 118 -3.99 19.84 9.96
N ALA A 119 -4.41 20.64 8.98
CA ALA A 119 -3.67 21.83 8.56
C ALA A 119 -3.54 22.85 9.70
N ALA A 120 -4.59 23.11 10.47
CA ALA A 120 -4.58 24.07 11.57
C ALA A 120 -3.63 23.68 12.71
N GLU A 121 -3.51 22.39 13.01
CA GLU A 121 -2.55 21.91 14.01
C GLU A 121 -1.13 21.81 13.45
N LEU A 122 -0.99 21.34 12.21
CA LEU A 122 0.31 21.19 11.56
C LEU A 122 1.02 22.57 11.40
N LYS A 123 0.30 23.63 11.03
CA LYS A 123 0.87 24.98 10.87
C LYS A 123 1.54 25.51 12.14
N LYS A 124 1.11 25.09 13.34
CA LYS A 124 1.72 25.49 14.61
C LYS A 124 3.11 24.88 14.82
N LEU A 125 3.41 23.80 14.09
CA LEU A 125 4.65 23.02 14.19
C LEU A 125 5.66 23.39 13.10
N LEU A 126 5.17 23.93 11.97
CA LEU A 126 6.00 24.17 10.79
C LEU A 126 6.97 25.32 10.97
N GLN A 127 8.21 25.09 10.55
CA GLN A 127 9.24 26.10 10.36
C GLN A 127 9.44 26.35 8.86
N PRO A 128 9.93 27.52 8.44
CA PRO A 128 10.04 27.87 7.02
C PRO A 128 10.79 26.87 6.16
N GLU A 129 11.83 26.25 6.71
CA GLU A 129 12.71 25.30 5.98
C GLU A 129 12.25 23.84 6.03
N ASP A 130 11.17 23.53 6.76
CA ASP A 130 10.68 22.17 6.88
C ASP A 130 10.21 21.61 5.55
N ILE A 131 10.48 20.33 5.34
CA ILE A 131 9.92 19.52 4.26
C ILE A 131 8.72 18.74 4.81
N VAL A 132 7.58 18.88 4.16
CA VAL A 132 6.34 18.17 4.53
C VAL A 132 6.10 17.03 3.55
N TRP A 133 5.93 15.81 4.08
CA TRP A 133 5.62 14.63 3.27
C TRP A 133 4.31 14.01 3.72
N VAL A 134 3.28 14.21 2.92
CA VAL A 134 1.89 13.78 3.20
C VAL A 134 1.62 12.42 2.55
N HIS A 135 0.96 11.55 3.27
CA HIS A 135 0.69 10.19 2.83
C HIS A 135 -0.79 9.87 2.73
N ASP A 136 -1.16 9.40 1.54
CA ASP A 136 -2.34 8.64 1.21
C ASP A 136 -3.66 9.43 1.12
N TYR A 137 -4.66 8.79 0.53
CA TYR A 137 -5.95 9.33 0.08
C TYR A 137 -6.79 10.02 1.16
N HIS A 138 -6.47 9.81 2.42
CA HIS A 138 -7.14 10.50 3.53
C HIS A 138 -6.86 12.01 3.57
N LEU A 139 -5.75 12.46 2.97
CA LEU A 139 -5.20 13.80 3.14
C LEU A 139 -5.01 14.55 1.81
N MET A 140 -5.75 14.18 0.77
CA MET A 140 -5.63 14.79 -0.56
C MET A 140 -5.69 16.33 -0.56
N PRO A 141 -6.60 16.99 0.17
CA PRO A 141 -6.71 18.47 0.14
C PRO A 141 -5.77 19.19 1.12
N LEU A 142 -4.96 18.47 1.92
CA LEU A 142 -4.18 19.07 3.01
C LEU A 142 -3.23 20.18 2.54
N ALA A 143 -2.56 20.01 1.40
CA ALA A 143 -1.65 21.05 0.88
C ALA A 143 -2.40 22.33 0.51
N LYS A 144 -3.61 22.24 -0.03
CA LYS A 144 -4.46 23.41 -0.32
C LYS A 144 -4.73 24.21 0.95
N GLU A 145 -5.08 23.55 2.05
CA GLU A 145 -5.36 24.21 3.33
C GLU A 145 -4.10 24.89 3.91
N LEU A 146 -2.93 24.26 3.79
CA LEU A 146 -1.64 24.87 4.19
C LEU A 146 -1.29 26.07 3.31
N ARG A 147 -1.47 25.99 1.98
CA ARG A 147 -1.21 27.10 1.06
C ARG A 147 -2.14 28.30 1.32
N ASN A 148 -3.42 28.04 1.56
CA ASN A 148 -4.40 29.05 1.94
C ASN A 148 -4.02 29.79 3.23
N SER A 149 -3.28 29.11 4.13
CA SER A 149 -2.74 29.70 5.36
C SER A 149 -1.38 30.39 5.17
N GLY A 150 -0.90 30.54 3.93
CA GLY A 150 0.35 31.27 3.60
C GLY A 150 1.64 30.43 3.66
N HIS A 151 1.58 29.14 3.96
CA HIS A 151 2.78 28.30 4.03
C HIS A 151 3.38 28.02 2.66
N ARG A 152 4.71 28.19 2.56
CA ARG A 152 5.49 28.01 1.31
C ARG A 152 6.48 26.84 1.39
N ASN A 153 6.40 26.03 2.42
CA ASN A 153 7.21 24.81 2.58
C ASN A 153 7.17 23.93 1.33
N ARG A 154 8.20 23.12 1.10
CA ARG A 154 8.15 22.03 0.12
C ARG A 154 7.20 20.95 0.64
N ILE A 155 6.13 20.67 -0.11
CA ILE A 155 5.09 19.71 0.28
C ILE A 155 4.99 18.63 -0.79
N GLY A 156 5.37 17.38 -0.42
CA GLY A 156 5.17 16.20 -1.24
C GLY A 156 3.97 15.41 -0.80
N PHE A 157 3.32 14.72 -1.72
CA PHE A 157 2.24 13.77 -1.48
C PHE A 157 2.62 12.41 -2.03
N PHE A 158 2.35 11.34 -1.28
CA PHE A 158 2.52 9.98 -1.76
C PHE A 158 1.21 9.20 -1.70
N HIS A 159 0.77 8.71 -2.85
CA HIS A 159 -0.44 7.91 -3.01
C HIS A 159 -0.09 6.42 -2.97
N HIS A 160 -0.55 5.73 -1.93
CA HIS A 160 -0.15 4.33 -1.68
C HIS A 160 -1.03 3.29 -2.36
N ILE A 161 -2.24 3.65 -2.73
CA ILE A 161 -3.25 2.77 -3.32
C ILE A 161 -3.42 3.05 -4.81
N PRO A 162 -4.17 2.25 -5.56
CA PRO A 162 -4.38 2.49 -6.98
C PRO A 162 -5.02 3.86 -7.26
N PHE A 163 -4.72 4.44 -8.41
CA PHE A 163 -5.43 5.61 -8.93
C PHE A 163 -6.14 5.24 -10.23
N PRO A 164 -7.49 5.30 -10.28
CA PRO A 164 -8.25 4.86 -11.44
C PRO A 164 -8.17 5.86 -12.61
N PRO A 165 -8.54 5.43 -13.83
CA PRO A 165 -8.64 6.31 -14.98
C PRO A 165 -9.70 7.41 -14.78
N PRO A 166 -9.62 8.53 -15.53
CA PRO A 166 -10.53 9.67 -15.39
C PRO A 166 -12.00 9.28 -15.41
N GLU A 167 -12.36 8.32 -16.23
CA GLU A 167 -13.74 7.83 -16.41
C GLU A 167 -14.33 7.23 -15.11
N PHE A 168 -13.50 6.69 -14.22
CA PHE A 168 -13.89 6.25 -12.88
C PHE A 168 -13.88 7.41 -11.86
N MET A 169 -12.88 8.30 -11.94
CA MET A 169 -12.77 9.42 -11.02
C MET A 169 -13.91 10.43 -11.19
N THR A 170 -14.39 10.65 -12.41
CA THR A 170 -15.52 11.56 -12.69
C THR A 170 -16.84 11.04 -12.14
N ALA A 171 -16.94 9.76 -11.78
CA ALA A 171 -18.11 9.24 -11.06
C ALA A 171 -18.20 9.77 -9.61
N LEU A 172 -17.12 10.29 -9.05
CA LEU A 172 -17.11 10.95 -7.74
C LEU A 172 -17.78 12.32 -7.83
N PRO A 173 -18.92 12.61 -7.16
CA PRO A 173 -19.69 13.83 -7.37
C PRO A 173 -18.95 15.15 -7.13
N ASN A 174 -17.87 15.14 -6.34
CA ASN A 174 -17.07 16.31 -6.03
C ASN A 174 -15.61 16.20 -6.54
N HIS A 175 -15.37 15.39 -7.56
CA HIS A 175 -14.04 15.20 -8.14
C HIS A 175 -13.39 16.51 -8.58
N GLU A 176 -14.19 17.46 -9.12
CA GLU A 176 -13.74 18.78 -9.59
C GLU A 176 -13.16 19.68 -8.49
N HIS A 177 -13.43 19.36 -7.22
CA HIS A 177 -12.89 20.08 -6.08
C HIS A 177 -11.75 19.32 -5.40
N LEU A 178 -11.89 17.99 -5.30
CA LEU A 178 -10.98 17.14 -4.56
C LEU A 178 -9.66 16.93 -5.34
N ILE A 179 -9.73 16.48 -6.59
CA ILE A 179 -8.52 16.17 -7.33
C ILE A 179 -7.70 17.41 -7.68
N PRO A 180 -8.30 18.54 -8.13
CA PRO A 180 -7.55 19.79 -8.30
C PRO A 180 -6.92 20.34 -7.04
N ALA A 181 -7.46 20.02 -5.83
CA ALA A 181 -6.81 20.39 -4.58
C ALA A 181 -5.41 19.78 -4.43
N MET A 182 -5.15 18.64 -5.06
CA MET A 182 -3.82 18.02 -5.09
C MET A 182 -2.79 18.85 -5.88
N SER A 183 -3.21 19.78 -6.73
CA SER A 183 -2.29 20.67 -7.45
C SER A 183 -1.51 21.63 -6.55
N HIS A 184 -1.84 21.67 -5.26
CA HIS A 184 -1.13 22.46 -4.27
C HIS A 184 0.12 21.77 -3.69
N TYR A 185 0.35 20.49 -4.03
CA TYR A 185 1.59 19.78 -3.76
C TYR A 185 2.68 20.14 -4.77
N ASP A 186 3.95 20.06 -4.36
CA ASP A 186 5.10 20.30 -5.25
C ASP A 186 5.52 19.01 -5.98
N LEU A 187 5.32 17.87 -5.34
CA LEU A 187 5.55 16.52 -5.89
C LEU A 187 4.43 15.58 -5.47
N ILE A 188 3.88 14.83 -6.43
CA ILE A 188 2.94 13.75 -6.17
C ILE A 188 3.56 12.45 -6.66
N GLY A 189 3.76 11.52 -5.73
CA GLY A 189 4.32 10.20 -6.01
C GLY A 189 3.26 9.11 -6.07
N PHE A 190 3.44 8.20 -7.01
CA PHE A 190 2.61 7.00 -7.21
C PHE A 190 3.46 5.73 -7.15
N GLN A 191 2.81 4.59 -6.98
CA GLN A 191 3.45 3.29 -6.94
C GLN A 191 3.86 2.80 -8.33
N THR A 192 3.01 3.06 -9.34
CA THR A 192 3.15 2.53 -10.69
C THR A 192 2.98 3.60 -11.75
N GLU A 193 3.48 3.31 -12.96
CA GLU A 193 3.30 4.18 -14.13
C GLU A 193 1.81 4.30 -14.52
N ILE A 194 1.03 3.24 -14.34
CA ILE A 194 -0.41 3.24 -14.64
C ILE A 194 -1.13 4.27 -13.77
N ASP A 195 -0.86 4.28 -12.46
CA ASP A 195 -1.48 5.22 -11.53
C ASP A 195 -1.08 6.66 -11.85
N ALA A 196 0.21 6.91 -12.09
CA ALA A 196 0.72 8.22 -12.48
C ALA A 196 0.10 8.70 -13.82
N THR A 197 0.01 7.81 -14.81
CA THR A 197 -0.60 8.09 -16.11
C THR A 197 -2.08 8.42 -15.97
N ASN A 198 -2.84 7.66 -15.17
CA ASN A 198 -4.25 7.94 -14.93
C ASN A 198 -4.45 9.32 -14.29
N PHE A 199 -3.63 9.65 -13.29
CA PHE A 199 -3.68 10.97 -12.66
C PHE A 199 -3.32 12.10 -13.62
N THR A 200 -2.25 11.95 -14.43
CA THR A 200 -1.86 12.98 -15.40
C THR A 200 -2.88 13.14 -16.53
N ARG A 201 -3.54 12.05 -16.95
CA ARG A 201 -4.68 12.12 -17.89
C ARG A 201 -5.83 12.92 -17.29
N TYR A 202 -6.14 12.71 -16.00
CA TYR A 202 -7.18 13.47 -15.31
C TYR A 202 -6.82 14.98 -15.29
N LEU A 203 -5.61 15.36 -14.92
CA LEU A 203 -5.19 16.75 -14.90
C LEU A 203 -5.30 17.44 -16.27
N ARG A 204 -4.97 16.72 -17.36
CA ARG A 204 -5.09 17.26 -18.73
C ARG A 204 -6.55 17.36 -19.17
N LYS A 205 -7.31 16.29 -19.01
CA LYS A 205 -8.66 16.14 -19.58
C LYS A 205 -9.71 16.92 -18.78
N GLU A 206 -9.71 16.75 -17.46
CA GLU A 206 -10.76 17.28 -16.59
C GLU A 206 -10.39 18.66 -16.00
N CYS A 207 -9.09 18.94 -15.77
CA CYS A 207 -8.64 20.22 -15.23
C CYS A 207 -8.11 21.17 -16.30
N GLY A 208 -7.88 20.72 -17.53
CA GLY A 208 -7.29 21.56 -18.58
C GLY A 208 -5.89 22.08 -18.25
N MET A 209 -5.15 21.41 -17.35
CA MET A 209 -3.86 21.93 -16.87
C MET A 209 -2.78 21.82 -17.96
N PRO A 210 -2.07 22.93 -18.26
CA PRO A 210 -0.95 22.90 -19.17
C PRO A 210 0.19 22.05 -18.61
N SER A 211 0.82 21.25 -19.48
CA SER A 211 1.95 20.38 -19.12
C SER A 211 3.15 20.70 -19.99
N ARG A 212 4.35 20.68 -19.40
CA ARG A 212 5.64 20.83 -20.11
C ARG A 212 6.14 19.51 -20.68
N ASP A 213 5.85 18.43 -19.97
CA ASP A 213 6.18 17.05 -20.31
C ASP A 213 5.10 16.12 -19.73
N PRO A 214 5.16 14.77 -19.91
CA PRO A 214 4.15 13.87 -19.39
C PRO A 214 3.87 13.95 -17.89
N TYR A 215 4.85 14.41 -17.09
CA TYR A 215 4.81 14.37 -15.63
C TYR A 215 5.03 15.73 -14.94
N THR A 216 5.07 16.85 -15.71
CA THR A 216 5.27 18.20 -15.15
C THR A 216 4.15 19.12 -15.58
N PHE A 217 3.40 19.62 -14.62
CA PHE A 217 2.24 20.48 -14.85
C PHE A 217 2.49 21.87 -14.27
N GLN A 218 1.87 22.89 -14.89
CA GLN A 218 1.99 24.28 -14.48
C GLN A 218 0.66 24.78 -13.96
N THR A 219 0.65 25.37 -12.76
CA THR A 219 -0.45 26.21 -12.27
C THR A 219 -0.05 27.69 -12.41
N ALA A 220 -0.93 28.61 -12.01
CA ALA A 220 -0.64 30.05 -12.08
C ALA A 220 0.59 30.45 -11.23
N ASP A 221 0.84 29.75 -10.12
CA ASP A 221 1.84 30.14 -9.10
C ASP A 221 2.92 29.08 -8.85
N ARG A 222 2.80 27.87 -9.42
CA ARG A 222 3.75 26.79 -9.14
C ARG A 222 3.85 25.75 -10.27
N THR A 223 4.87 24.90 -10.14
CA THR A 223 5.04 23.72 -10.95
C THR A 223 4.83 22.47 -10.09
N ILE A 224 4.03 21.55 -10.58
CA ILE A 224 3.75 20.26 -9.94
C ILE A 224 4.51 19.17 -10.68
N LYS A 225 5.23 18.35 -9.95
CA LYS A 225 5.89 17.15 -10.49
C LYS A 225 5.10 15.91 -10.12
N ILE A 226 4.97 15.00 -11.05
CA ILE A 226 4.42 13.65 -10.83
C ILE A 226 5.59 12.67 -10.93
N GLY A 227 5.66 11.70 -10.03
CA GLY A 227 6.75 10.73 -10.03
C GLY A 227 6.29 9.31 -9.70
N ILE A 228 7.09 8.33 -10.10
CA ILE A 228 6.85 6.90 -9.86
C ILE A 228 7.91 6.43 -8.88
N PHE A 229 7.46 5.97 -7.71
CA PHE A 229 8.32 5.54 -6.60
C PHE A 229 7.73 4.26 -5.98
N PRO A 230 7.97 3.09 -6.56
CA PRO A 230 7.47 1.84 -5.99
C PRO A 230 8.08 1.61 -4.60
N VAL A 231 7.22 1.42 -3.59
CA VAL A 231 7.65 1.22 -2.21
C VAL A 231 8.27 -0.17 -2.02
N GLY A 232 9.41 -0.22 -1.38
CA GLY A 232 10.12 -1.44 -1.04
C GLY A 232 9.86 -1.96 0.38
N VAL A 233 10.57 -3.01 0.73
CA VAL A 233 10.65 -3.59 2.08
C VAL A 233 12.08 -3.53 2.61
N GLU A 234 12.28 -3.71 3.92
CA GLU A 234 13.61 -3.86 4.51
C GLU A 234 14.16 -5.27 4.19
N THR A 235 14.54 -5.52 2.93
CA THR A 235 14.81 -6.85 2.36
C THR A 235 15.77 -7.68 3.21
N MET A 236 16.95 -7.17 3.51
CA MET A 236 17.96 -7.90 4.29
C MET A 236 17.57 -8.09 5.75
N GLN A 237 16.86 -7.12 6.36
CA GLN A 237 16.41 -7.26 7.74
C GLN A 237 15.33 -8.34 7.84
N LEU A 238 14.41 -8.38 6.88
CA LEU A 238 13.35 -9.38 6.82
C LEU A 238 13.90 -10.78 6.55
N SER A 239 14.88 -10.91 5.65
CA SER A 239 15.57 -12.18 5.42
C SER A 239 16.22 -12.73 6.71
N ARG A 240 16.95 -11.86 7.43
CA ARG A 240 17.57 -12.25 8.72
C ARG A 240 16.51 -12.59 9.77
N LEU A 241 15.41 -11.85 9.81
CA LEU A 241 14.30 -12.12 10.72
C LEU A 241 13.67 -13.49 10.43
N ALA A 242 13.38 -13.80 9.17
CA ALA A 242 12.77 -15.04 8.73
C ALA A 242 13.66 -16.26 9.06
N ARG A 243 14.98 -16.14 8.82
CA ARG A 243 15.97 -17.19 9.15
C ARG A 243 15.97 -17.55 10.64
N ARG A 244 15.78 -16.57 11.52
CA ARG A 244 15.67 -16.82 12.97
C ARG A 244 14.28 -17.31 13.36
N ALA A 245 13.27 -16.72 12.79
CA ALA A 245 11.87 -16.93 13.18
C ALA A 245 11.34 -18.31 12.80
N VAL A 246 11.88 -18.95 11.76
CA VAL A 246 11.51 -20.32 11.36
C VAL A 246 11.74 -21.34 12.49
N HIS A 247 12.69 -21.06 13.38
CA HIS A 247 13.00 -21.90 14.54
C HIS A 247 12.22 -21.53 15.81
N SER A 248 11.33 -20.52 15.75
CA SER A 248 10.51 -20.15 16.91
C SER A 248 9.50 -21.26 17.26
N PRO A 249 9.15 -21.41 18.55
CA PRO A 249 8.17 -22.44 18.96
C PRO A 249 6.85 -22.33 18.21
N PHE A 250 6.36 -21.10 18.01
CA PHE A 250 5.11 -20.86 17.27
C PHE A 250 5.17 -21.39 15.83
N VAL A 251 6.22 -21.08 15.08
CA VAL A 251 6.34 -21.50 13.67
C VAL A 251 6.55 -23.01 13.59
N ARG A 252 7.40 -23.58 14.47
CA ARG A 252 7.60 -25.03 14.54
C ARG A 252 6.28 -25.78 14.81
N ASN A 253 5.50 -25.35 15.80
CA ASN A 253 4.22 -25.97 16.11
C ASN A 253 3.24 -25.92 14.90
N VAL A 254 3.22 -24.80 14.16
CA VAL A 254 2.40 -24.71 12.94
C VAL A 254 2.88 -25.70 11.88
N VAL A 255 4.20 -25.78 11.62
CA VAL A 255 4.78 -26.69 10.62
C VAL A 255 4.59 -28.15 11.04
N GLU A 256 4.83 -28.51 12.29
CA GLU A 256 4.61 -29.87 12.84
C GLU A 256 3.13 -30.29 12.71
N SER A 257 2.20 -29.35 12.94
CA SER A 257 0.76 -29.61 12.80
C SER A 257 0.32 -29.92 11.36
N LEU A 258 1.17 -29.62 10.36
CA LEU A 258 0.93 -30.02 8.97
C LEU A 258 1.21 -31.52 8.71
N ALA A 259 1.88 -32.21 9.64
CA ALA A 259 2.17 -33.63 9.54
C ALA A 259 2.85 -34.03 8.19
N GLY A 260 3.88 -33.26 7.80
CA GLY A 260 4.62 -33.45 6.55
C GLY A 260 3.96 -32.89 5.28
N ARG A 261 2.78 -32.30 5.39
CA ARG A 261 2.10 -31.67 4.24
C ARG A 261 2.76 -30.35 3.85
N VAL A 262 2.72 -30.05 2.57
CA VAL A 262 3.23 -28.78 2.02
C VAL A 262 2.30 -27.63 2.38
N MET A 263 2.87 -26.49 2.78
CA MET A 263 2.11 -25.28 3.07
C MET A 263 2.08 -24.33 1.88
N VAL A 264 0.87 -23.96 1.47
CA VAL A 264 0.60 -22.76 0.66
C VAL A 264 0.10 -21.68 1.60
N ILE A 265 0.55 -20.41 1.45
CA ILE A 265 0.20 -19.34 2.38
C ILE A 265 -0.44 -18.15 1.65
N GLY A 266 -1.45 -17.55 2.28
CA GLY A 266 -2.01 -16.26 1.95
C GLY A 266 -2.13 -15.39 3.20
N VAL A 267 -1.69 -14.15 3.12
CA VAL A 267 -1.76 -13.22 4.25
C VAL A 267 -2.27 -11.88 3.75
N ASP A 268 -3.45 -11.50 4.18
CA ASP A 268 -4.05 -10.21 3.88
C ASP A 268 -4.97 -9.78 5.03
N ARG A 269 -5.10 -8.48 5.28
CA ARG A 269 -6.21 -8.02 6.12
C ARG A 269 -7.54 -8.33 5.43
N LEU A 270 -8.62 -8.41 6.21
CA LEU A 270 -9.97 -8.54 5.67
C LEU A 270 -10.28 -7.29 4.83
N ASP A 271 -10.36 -7.45 3.49
CA ASP A 271 -10.60 -6.37 2.53
C ASP A 271 -11.04 -6.97 1.19
N TYR A 272 -12.14 -6.46 0.63
CA TYR A 272 -12.70 -6.98 -0.62
C TYR A 272 -11.74 -6.82 -1.82
N SER A 273 -10.82 -5.83 -1.79
CA SER A 273 -9.82 -5.66 -2.82
C SER A 273 -8.81 -6.81 -2.89
N LYS A 274 -8.72 -7.65 -1.85
CA LYS A 274 -7.73 -8.72 -1.73
C LYS A 274 -8.13 -10.03 -2.42
N GLY A 275 -9.40 -10.17 -2.85
CA GLY A 275 -9.85 -11.33 -3.61
C GLY A 275 -9.79 -12.66 -2.86
N ILE A 276 -9.94 -12.64 -1.54
CA ILE A 276 -9.75 -13.83 -0.69
C ILE A 276 -10.74 -14.96 -1.05
N PRO A 277 -12.05 -14.72 -1.25
CA PRO A 277 -12.98 -15.79 -1.65
C PRO A 277 -12.58 -16.44 -2.97
N LEU A 278 -12.26 -15.67 -4.02
CA LEU A 278 -11.83 -16.21 -5.32
C LEU A 278 -10.52 -17.00 -5.20
N ARG A 279 -9.61 -16.59 -4.32
CA ARG A 279 -8.38 -17.31 -4.03
C ARG A 279 -8.66 -18.68 -3.38
N MET A 280 -9.61 -18.76 -2.46
CA MET A 280 -10.03 -20.01 -1.85
C MET A 280 -10.75 -20.93 -2.85
N GLU A 281 -11.59 -20.37 -3.69
CA GLU A 281 -12.21 -21.08 -4.81
C GLU A 281 -11.16 -21.66 -5.76
N ALA A 282 -10.17 -20.86 -6.16
CA ALA A 282 -9.06 -21.31 -6.99
C ALA A 282 -8.27 -22.46 -6.35
N PHE A 283 -8.09 -22.43 -5.04
CA PHE A 283 -7.48 -23.55 -4.33
C PHE A 283 -8.38 -24.82 -4.37
N GLY A 284 -9.70 -24.67 -4.28
CA GLY A 284 -10.65 -25.76 -4.50
C GLY A 284 -10.57 -26.32 -5.93
N ARG A 285 -10.48 -25.46 -6.96
CA ARG A 285 -10.26 -25.86 -8.35
C ARG A 285 -8.96 -26.62 -8.53
N PHE A 286 -7.87 -26.13 -7.92
CA PHE A 286 -6.62 -26.86 -7.89
C PHE A 286 -6.77 -28.29 -7.33
N LEU A 287 -7.45 -28.47 -6.20
CA LEU A 287 -7.68 -29.80 -5.61
C LEU A 287 -8.58 -30.69 -6.48
N SER A 288 -9.47 -30.08 -7.28
CA SER A 288 -10.29 -30.80 -8.25
C SER A 288 -9.46 -31.36 -9.42
N THR A 289 -8.60 -30.53 -9.99
CA THR A 289 -7.82 -30.82 -11.20
C THR A 289 -6.52 -31.55 -10.95
N HIS A 290 -6.03 -31.55 -9.68
CA HIS A 290 -4.78 -32.18 -9.25
C HIS A 290 -5.03 -33.11 -8.05
N PRO A 291 -5.76 -34.22 -8.24
CA PRO A 291 -6.13 -35.11 -7.13
C PRO A 291 -4.92 -35.73 -6.40
N GLU A 292 -3.76 -35.82 -7.04
CA GLU A 292 -2.51 -36.27 -6.45
C GLU A 292 -1.99 -35.41 -5.29
N TRP A 293 -2.50 -34.15 -5.16
CA TRP A 293 -2.16 -33.24 -4.08
C TRP A 293 -3.13 -33.28 -2.90
N ARG A 294 -4.26 -33.98 -3.02
CA ARG A 294 -5.19 -34.15 -1.89
C ARG A 294 -4.49 -34.90 -0.75
N GLY A 295 -4.70 -34.44 0.45
CA GLY A 295 -4.00 -34.98 1.65
C GLY A 295 -2.51 -34.56 1.76
N LYS A 296 -1.90 -33.93 0.75
CA LYS A 296 -0.47 -33.59 0.73
C LYS A 296 -0.19 -32.07 0.85
N VAL A 297 -1.19 -31.22 0.69
CA VAL A 297 -1.06 -29.76 0.75
C VAL A 297 -2.09 -29.17 1.70
N THR A 298 -1.75 -28.12 2.41
CA THR A 298 -2.68 -27.31 3.20
C THR A 298 -2.48 -25.84 2.86
N TYR A 299 -3.57 -25.14 2.59
CA TYR A 299 -3.58 -23.70 2.40
C TYR A 299 -3.85 -23.01 3.73
N LEU A 300 -2.88 -22.24 4.23
CA LEU A 300 -3.00 -21.39 5.41
C LEU A 300 -3.35 -19.95 4.98
N GLN A 301 -4.58 -19.53 5.23
CA GLN A 301 -5.01 -18.13 5.02
C GLN A 301 -5.07 -17.41 6.35
N ILE A 302 -4.29 -16.34 6.50
CA ILE A 302 -4.28 -15.46 7.67
C ILE A 302 -4.93 -14.13 7.26
N THR A 303 -6.06 -13.80 7.92
CA THR A 303 -6.86 -12.61 7.56
C THR A 303 -7.34 -11.89 8.82
N PRO A 304 -6.52 -11.04 9.43
CA PRO A 304 -6.97 -10.25 10.58
C PRO A 304 -8.12 -9.32 10.20
N LYS A 305 -9.07 -9.17 11.11
CA LYS A 305 -10.22 -8.27 10.95
C LYS A 305 -9.76 -6.84 10.70
N SER A 306 -10.49 -6.15 9.83
CA SER A 306 -10.28 -4.74 9.49
C SER A 306 -11.64 -4.09 9.26
N ARG A 307 -11.81 -2.82 9.68
CA ARG A 307 -13.00 -2.01 9.37
C ARG A 307 -14.32 -2.72 9.66
N SER A 308 -14.41 -3.42 10.79
CA SER A 308 -15.55 -4.28 11.16
C SER A 308 -16.90 -3.55 11.32
N GLU A 309 -16.90 -2.22 11.37
CA GLU A 309 -18.10 -1.38 11.44
C GLU A 309 -18.74 -1.12 10.05
N ILE A 310 -18.09 -1.55 8.96
CA ILE A 310 -18.56 -1.38 7.60
C ILE A 310 -19.20 -2.70 7.13
N GLN A 311 -20.46 -2.66 6.64
CA GLN A 311 -21.25 -3.85 6.34
C GLN A 311 -20.61 -4.77 5.29
N GLU A 312 -20.00 -4.21 4.25
CA GLU A 312 -19.34 -4.97 3.17
C GLU A 312 -18.22 -5.88 3.69
N TYR A 313 -17.57 -5.49 4.79
CA TYR A 313 -16.53 -6.32 5.41
C TYR A 313 -17.12 -7.46 6.22
N ALA A 314 -18.29 -7.27 6.84
CA ALA A 314 -19.02 -8.34 7.52
C ALA A 314 -19.55 -9.37 6.50
N ASP A 315 -20.07 -8.90 5.38
CA ASP A 315 -20.56 -9.75 4.29
C ASP A 315 -19.42 -10.56 3.67
N MET A 316 -18.30 -9.93 3.44
CA MET A 316 -17.08 -10.61 2.96
C MET A 316 -16.58 -11.67 3.96
N GLN A 317 -16.65 -11.40 5.27
CA GLN A 317 -16.28 -12.38 6.29
C GLN A 317 -17.14 -13.65 6.15
N ARG A 318 -18.47 -13.48 5.99
CA ARG A 318 -19.38 -14.63 5.77
C ARG A 318 -19.03 -15.39 4.51
N GLN A 319 -18.79 -14.69 3.40
CA GLN A 319 -18.40 -15.32 2.15
C GLN A 319 -17.10 -16.14 2.26
N ILE A 320 -16.11 -15.61 2.99
CA ILE A 320 -14.85 -16.34 3.27
C ILE A 320 -15.13 -17.62 4.08
N ASP A 321 -15.94 -17.50 5.14
CA ASP A 321 -16.27 -18.64 6.01
C ASP A 321 -17.04 -19.72 5.23
N GLU A 322 -18.01 -19.34 4.40
CA GLU A 322 -18.77 -20.22 3.53
C GLU A 322 -17.87 -20.90 2.47
N THR A 323 -17.01 -20.14 1.80
CA THR A 323 -16.11 -20.69 0.76
C THR A 323 -15.10 -21.66 1.36
N ALA A 324 -14.49 -21.30 2.50
CA ALA A 324 -13.58 -22.20 3.21
C ALA A 324 -14.29 -23.48 3.70
N GLY A 325 -15.50 -23.34 4.24
CA GLY A 325 -16.35 -24.46 4.65
C GLY A 325 -16.71 -25.39 3.50
N HIS A 326 -17.08 -24.83 2.36
CA HIS A 326 -17.40 -25.59 1.15
C HIS A 326 -16.20 -26.41 0.64
N VAL A 327 -15.03 -25.80 0.49
CA VAL A 327 -13.81 -26.48 0.03
C VAL A 327 -13.39 -27.55 1.03
N ASN A 328 -13.43 -27.26 2.33
CA ASN A 328 -13.09 -28.22 3.37
C ASN A 328 -14.09 -29.38 3.43
N GLY A 329 -15.39 -29.15 3.27
CA GLY A 329 -16.40 -30.20 3.23
C GLY A 329 -16.32 -31.06 1.97
N THR A 330 -15.89 -30.49 0.84
CA THR A 330 -15.79 -31.21 -0.44
C THR A 330 -14.55 -32.12 -0.51
N TYR A 331 -13.41 -31.66 -0.01
CA TYR A 331 -12.11 -32.34 -0.19
C TYR A 331 -11.48 -32.83 1.11
N GLY A 332 -11.94 -32.32 2.26
CA GLY A 332 -11.34 -32.64 3.56
C GLY A 332 -11.55 -34.07 3.99
N GLU A 333 -10.65 -34.54 4.85
CA GLU A 333 -10.70 -35.85 5.49
C GLU A 333 -10.56 -35.67 7.00
N ALA A 334 -10.90 -36.70 7.77
CA ALA A 334 -10.80 -36.66 9.23
C ALA A 334 -9.40 -36.24 9.74
N SER A 335 -8.35 -36.58 8.97
CA SER A 335 -6.95 -36.27 9.28
C SER A 335 -6.41 -35.05 8.58
N TRP A 336 -7.18 -34.41 7.68
CA TRP A 336 -6.69 -33.32 6.84
C TRP A 336 -7.77 -32.27 6.55
N THR A 337 -7.41 -31.03 6.84
CA THR A 337 -8.20 -29.84 6.49
C THR A 337 -7.48 -29.09 5.36
N PRO A 338 -8.06 -29.02 4.14
CA PRO A 338 -7.49 -28.34 2.99
C PRO A 338 -7.15 -26.87 3.24
N ILE A 339 -8.09 -26.09 3.77
CA ILE A 339 -7.94 -24.67 4.06
C ILE A 339 -7.97 -24.46 5.58
N ARG A 340 -6.87 -23.95 6.13
CA ARG A 340 -6.79 -23.44 7.50
C ARG A 340 -6.97 -21.93 7.45
N TYR A 341 -8.11 -21.45 7.87
CA TYR A 341 -8.44 -20.04 7.92
C TYR A 341 -8.24 -19.47 9.33
N VAL A 342 -7.43 -18.40 9.45
CA VAL A 342 -7.07 -17.78 10.73
C VAL A 342 -7.40 -16.30 10.71
N ASN A 343 -8.42 -15.92 11.48
CA ASN A 343 -8.89 -14.54 11.60
C ASN A 343 -8.23 -13.81 12.80
N ARG A 344 -6.89 -13.84 12.85
CA ARG A 344 -6.10 -13.19 13.91
C ARG A 344 -4.84 -12.57 13.33
N ALA A 345 -4.44 -11.42 13.90
CA ALA A 345 -3.15 -10.82 13.59
C ALA A 345 -2.01 -11.61 14.23
N HIS A 346 -0.91 -11.70 13.50
CA HIS A 346 0.34 -12.28 13.98
C HIS A 346 1.46 -11.25 13.94
N SER A 347 2.48 -11.45 14.77
CA SER A 347 3.67 -10.59 14.77
C SER A 347 4.43 -10.70 13.44
N ARG A 348 5.15 -9.63 13.07
CA ARG A 348 6.02 -9.62 11.88
C ARG A 348 7.01 -10.79 11.89
N SER A 349 7.53 -11.15 13.06
CA SER A 349 8.42 -12.29 13.21
C SER A 349 7.72 -13.61 12.91
N ALA A 350 6.51 -13.83 13.45
CA ALA A 350 5.73 -15.04 13.17
C ALA A 350 5.42 -15.18 11.67
N LEU A 351 4.96 -14.10 11.03
CA LEU A 351 4.68 -14.09 9.60
C LEU A 351 5.95 -14.37 8.77
N ALA A 352 7.08 -13.75 9.11
CA ALA A 352 8.34 -14.00 8.40
C ALA A 352 8.79 -15.46 8.46
N GLY A 353 8.62 -16.12 9.62
CA GLY A 353 8.91 -17.54 9.76
C GLY A 353 7.94 -18.42 8.97
N LEU A 354 6.65 -18.09 8.96
CA LEU A 354 5.65 -18.80 8.16
C LEU A 354 5.89 -18.62 6.66
N TYR A 355 6.24 -17.42 6.19
CA TYR A 355 6.62 -17.17 4.79
C TYR A 355 7.79 -18.06 4.38
N ARG A 356 8.83 -18.14 5.22
CA ARG A 356 10.00 -18.99 4.95
C ARG A 356 9.67 -20.48 4.89
N SER A 357 8.65 -20.93 5.62
CA SER A 357 8.22 -22.34 5.67
C SER A 357 7.25 -22.70 4.55
N ALA A 358 6.69 -21.73 3.83
CA ALA A 358 5.67 -21.98 2.81
C ALA A 358 6.29 -22.22 1.43
N LYS A 359 5.85 -23.29 0.76
CA LYS A 359 6.32 -23.69 -0.59
C LYS A 359 5.78 -22.77 -1.70
N ALA A 360 4.62 -22.16 -1.48
CA ALA A 360 4.06 -21.14 -2.37
C ALA A 360 3.30 -20.11 -1.58
N ALA A 361 3.28 -18.86 -2.08
CA ALA A 361 2.41 -17.80 -1.59
C ALA A 361 1.39 -17.41 -2.65
N LEU A 362 0.13 -17.27 -2.20
CA LEU A 362 -0.97 -16.73 -3.00
C LEU A 362 -1.19 -15.27 -2.64
N VAL A 363 -0.76 -14.37 -3.49
CA VAL A 363 -0.94 -12.93 -3.37
C VAL A 363 -1.75 -12.45 -4.58
N THR A 364 -3.06 -12.62 -4.50
CA THR A 364 -3.96 -12.45 -5.64
C THR A 364 -5.03 -11.37 -5.39
N PRO A 365 -4.63 -10.11 -5.05
CA PRO A 365 -5.60 -9.04 -4.93
C PRO A 365 -6.29 -8.78 -6.27
N LEU A 366 -7.56 -8.34 -6.21
CA LEU A 366 -8.31 -7.89 -7.39
C LEU A 366 -7.73 -6.58 -7.92
N ARG A 367 -7.24 -5.74 -7.00
CA ARG A 367 -6.43 -4.55 -7.28
C ARG A 367 -5.70 -4.10 -6.02
N ASP A 368 -4.45 -3.69 -6.19
CA ASP A 368 -3.64 -3.19 -5.07
C ASP A 368 -2.59 -2.18 -5.58
N GLY A 369 -2.30 -1.14 -4.81
CA GLY A 369 -1.29 -0.14 -5.17
C GLY A 369 0.11 -0.74 -5.28
N MET A 370 0.50 -1.59 -4.33
CA MET A 370 1.78 -2.30 -4.33
C MET A 370 1.61 -3.77 -3.93
N ASN A 371 1.13 -4.05 -2.74
CA ASN A 371 1.09 -5.30 -2.01
C ASN A 371 2.47 -5.73 -1.47
N LEU A 372 2.82 -5.24 -0.29
CA LEU A 372 4.11 -5.54 0.33
C LEU A 372 4.26 -7.02 0.74
N VAL A 373 3.16 -7.76 0.94
CA VAL A 373 3.21 -9.19 1.28
C VAL A 373 3.94 -9.99 0.20
N ALA A 374 3.77 -9.64 -1.08
CA ALA A 374 4.50 -10.27 -2.18
C ALA A 374 6.02 -10.09 -2.00
N LYS A 375 6.47 -8.86 -1.70
CA LYS A 375 7.88 -8.54 -1.47
C LYS A 375 8.39 -9.17 -0.17
N GLU A 376 7.57 -9.17 0.89
CA GLU A 376 7.91 -9.80 2.17
C GLU A 376 8.09 -11.31 2.05
N TYR A 377 7.22 -11.97 1.28
CA TYR A 377 7.35 -13.41 1.02
C TYR A 377 8.68 -13.73 0.33
N VAL A 378 9.01 -13.03 -0.74
CA VAL A 378 10.28 -13.24 -1.48
C VAL A 378 11.49 -13.00 -0.57
N ALA A 379 11.49 -11.91 0.18
CA ALA A 379 12.60 -11.57 1.09
C ALA A 379 12.78 -12.58 2.24
N ALA A 380 11.72 -13.28 2.63
CA ALA A 380 11.75 -14.25 3.70
C ALA A 380 12.27 -15.64 3.28
N GLN A 381 12.29 -15.94 1.98
CA GLN A 381 12.60 -17.28 1.45
C GLN A 381 14.04 -17.75 1.74
N ASP A 382 14.23 -19.04 1.65
CA ASP A 382 15.56 -19.66 1.64
C ASP A 382 16.10 -19.68 0.22
N SER A 383 17.27 -19.09 -0.03
CA SER A 383 17.90 -19.11 -1.35
C SER A 383 18.23 -20.52 -1.84
N GLU A 384 18.46 -21.47 -0.90
CA GLU A 384 18.80 -22.84 -1.24
C GLU A 384 17.59 -23.70 -1.61
N ASP A 385 16.42 -23.43 -1.05
CA ASP A 385 15.15 -24.10 -1.37
C ASP A 385 13.96 -23.13 -1.29
N PRO A 386 13.91 -22.11 -2.17
CA PRO A 386 12.88 -21.09 -2.12
C PRO A 386 11.51 -21.63 -2.54
N GLY A 387 10.46 -21.06 -1.97
CA GLY A 387 9.10 -21.23 -2.47
C GLY A 387 8.82 -20.33 -3.67
N VAL A 388 7.60 -20.43 -4.21
CA VAL A 388 7.16 -19.73 -5.43
C VAL A 388 6.12 -18.67 -5.09
N LEU A 389 6.30 -17.45 -5.61
CA LEU A 389 5.30 -16.39 -5.52
C LEU A 389 4.30 -16.51 -6.69
N ILE A 390 3.02 -16.66 -6.36
CA ILE A 390 1.90 -16.54 -7.30
C ILE A 390 1.26 -15.17 -7.05
N LEU A 391 1.34 -14.28 -8.04
CA LEU A 391 1.05 -12.87 -7.89
C LEU A 391 0.00 -12.39 -8.89
N SER A 392 -1.01 -11.66 -8.41
CA SER A 392 -1.95 -10.96 -9.28
C SER A 392 -1.24 -9.94 -10.15
N ARG A 393 -1.53 -9.96 -11.47
CA ARG A 393 -1.08 -8.91 -12.41
C ARG A 393 -1.65 -7.52 -12.11
N PHE A 394 -2.64 -7.44 -11.21
CA PHE A 394 -3.27 -6.19 -10.77
C PHE A 394 -2.73 -5.66 -9.43
N ALA A 395 -1.68 -6.29 -8.89
CA ALA A 395 -0.88 -5.73 -7.81
C ALA A 395 0.24 -4.87 -8.39
N GLY A 396 0.52 -3.70 -7.79
CA GLY A 396 1.64 -2.86 -8.24
C GLY A 396 2.98 -3.58 -8.18
N ALA A 397 3.16 -4.51 -7.23
CA ALA A 397 4.34 -5.35 -7.14
C ALA A 397 4.60 -6.20 -8.41
N ALA A 398 3.57 -6.49 -9.22
CA ALA A 398 3.73 -7.29 -10.44
C ALA A 398 4.64 -6.62 -11.47
N VAL A 399 4.71 -5.27 -11.48
CA VAL A 399 5.59 -4.50 -12.37
C VAL A 399 7.07 -4.78 -12.09
N GLU A 400 7.43 -5.01 -10.83
CA GLU A 400 8.80 -5.28 -10.43
C GLU A 400 9.09 -6.79 -10.29
N CYS A 401 8.07 -7.58 -9.97
CA CYS A 401 8.18 -9.01 -9.68
C CYS A 401 7.83 -9.88 -10.89
N GLU A 402 8.37 -9.58 -12.07
CA GLU A 402 8.06 -10.29 -13.33
C GLU A 402 8.42 -11.79 -13.30
N ALA A 403 9.40 -12.19 -12.47
CA ALA A 403 9.77 -13.59 -12.30
C ALA A 403 8.80 -14.38 -11.39
N ALA A 404 7.75 -13.76 -10.82
CA ALA A 404 6.65 -14.45 -10.16
C ALA A 404 5.76 -15.18 -11.19
N LEU A 405 4.92 -16.11 -10.73
CA LEU A 405 3.84 -16.63 -11.54
C LEU A 405 2.70 -15.60 -11.57
N LEU A 406 2.63 -14.81 -12.65
CA LEU A 406 1.63 -13.76 -12.80
C LEU A 406 0.30 -14.34 -13.26
N VAL A 407 -0.76 -14.09 -12.48
CA VAL A 407 -2.10 -14.62 -12.71
C VAL A 407 -3.17 -13.54 -12.82
N ASN A 408 -4.28 -13.86 -13.46
CA ASN A 408 -5.51 -13.07 -13.37
C ASN A 408 -6.34 -13.57 -12.16
N PRO A 409 -6.52 -12.77 -11.09
CA PRO A 409 -7.26 -13.22 -9.90
C PRO A 409 -8.77 -13.46 -10.15
N TYR A 410 -9.30 -12.99 -11.27
CA TYR A 410 -10.70 -13.23 -11.69
C TYR A 410 -10.87 -14.56 -12.44
N ASP A 411 -9.79 -15.31 -12.65
CA ASP A 411 -9.78 -16.61 -13.31
C ASP A 411 -9.31 -17.71 -12.34
N PRO A 412 -10.22 -18.32 -11.57
CA PRO A 412 -9.87 -19.38 -10.60
C PRO A 412 -9.20 -20.61 -11.23
N GLU A 413 -9.46 -20.91 -12.49
CA GLU A 413 -8.84 -22.03 -13.22
C GLU A 413 -7.35 -21.74 -13.48
N SER A 414 -7.04 -20.53 -13.95
CA SER A 414 -5.66 -20.10 -14.16
C SER A 414 -4.87 -20.04 -12.84
N VAL A 415 -5.49 -19.53 -11.77
CA VAL A 415 -4.85 -19.50 -10.44
C VAL A 415 -4.65 -20.92 -9.90
N GLY A 416 -5.62 -21.82 -10.07
CA GLY A 416 -5.51 -23.23 -9.69
C GLY A 416 -4.37 -23.95 -10.42
N SER A 417 -4.25 -23.73 -11.73
CA SER A 417 -3.15 -24.27 -12.55
C SER A 417 -1.79 -23.73 -12.11
N ALA A 418 -1.71 -22.44 -11.74
CA ALA A 418 -0.48 -21.83 -11.23
C ALA A 418 -0.07 -22.41 -9.87
N ILE A 419 -1.02 -22.82 -9.00
CA ILE A 419 -0.72 -23.53 -7.76
C ILE A 419 -0.08 -24.87 -8.07
N GLY A 420 -0.66 -25.67 -8.97
CA GLY A 420 -0.12 -26.97 -9.39
C GLY A 420 1.29 -26.82 -9.96
N HIS A 421 1.50 -25.83 -10.84
CA HIS A 421 2.82 -25.52 -11.39
C HIS A 421 3.82 -25.13 -10.30
N ALA A 422 3.45 -24.23 -9.38
CA ALA A 422 4.34 -23.81 -8.28
C ALA A 422 4.80 -24.97 -7.39
N LEU A 423 3.89 -25.89 -7.07
CA LEU A 423 4.17 -27.03 -6.19
C LEU A 423 5.02 -28.11 -6.87
N SER A 424 4.92 -28.27 -8.18
CA SER A 424 5.70 -29.23 -8.98
C SER A 424 6.97 -28.64 -9.59
N MET A 425 7.23 -27.32 -9.40
CA MET A 425 8.35 -26.61 -10.02
C MET A 425 9.71 -27.16 -9.56
N PRO A 426 10.63 -27.49 -10.50
CA PRO A 426 11.98 -27.96 -10.18
C PRO A 426 12.76 -26.93 -9.34
N LEU A 427 13.63 -27.43 -8.45
CA LEU A 427 14.44 -26.57 -7.58
C LEU A 427 15.26 -25.55 -8.34
N ALA A 428 15.86 -25.92 -9.46
CA ALA A 428 16.68 -25.04 -10.29
C ALA A 428 15.87 -23.83 -10.79
N GLU A 429 14.62 -24.03 -11.24
CA GLU A 429 13.74 -22.95 -11.68
C GLU A 429 13.31 -22.09 -10.50
N ARG A 430 12.96 -22.68 -9.36
CA ARG A 430 12.60 -21.91 -8.15
C ARG A 430 13.73 -21.00 -7.69
N ARG A 431 14.97 -21.50 -7.69
CA ARG A 431 16.18 -20.70 -7.38
C ARG A 431 16.35 -19.55 -8.38
N SER A 432 16.28 -19.83 -9.68
CA SER A 432 16.43 -18.81 -10.72
C SER A 432 15.39 -17.69 -10.58
N ARG A 433 14.12 -18.03 -10.35
CA ARG A 433 13.05 -17.05 -10.12
C ARG A 433 13.28 -16.25 -8.85
N HIS A 434 13.61 -16.92 -7.75
CA HIS A 434 13.89 -16.25 -6.47
C HIS A 434 15.06 -15.28 -6.58
N ASP A 435 16.16 -15.68 -7.21
CA ASP A 435 17.34 -14.83 -7.39
C ASP A 435 17.03 -13.57 -8.21
N ALA A 436 16.20 -13.71 -9.25
CA ALA A 436 15.74 -12.56 -10.03
C ALA A 436 14.89 -11.60 -9.19
N LEU A 437 13.91 -12.13 -8.46
CA LEU A 437 13.04 -11.34 -7.57
C LEU A 437 13.83 -10.68 -6.44
N PHE A 438 14.71 -11.42 -5.79
CA PHE A 438 15.48 -10.91 -4.66
C PHE A 438 16.43 -9.77 -5.07
N ARG A 439 17.06 -9.85 -6.25
CA ARG A 439 17.88 -8.76 -6.79
C ARG A 439 17.07 -7.48 -6.99
N VAL A 440 15.85 -7.58 -7.50
CA VAL A 440 14.94 -6.43 -7.66
C VAL A 440 14.59 -5.81 -6.30
N LEU A 441 14.28 -6.65 -5.31
CA LEU A 441 13.98 -6.16 -3.95
C LEU A 441 15.17 -5.47 -3.28
N MET A 442 16.38 -5.95 -3.54
CA MET A 442 17.61 -5.32 -3.03
C MET A 442 17.89 -3.96 -3.67
N ALA A 443 17.61 -3.82 -4.96
CA ALA A 443 17.80 -2.55 -5.69
C ALA A 443 16.72 -1.51 -5.32
N ASN A 444 15.51 -1.97 -4.98
CA ASN A 444 14.35 -1.14 -4.71
C ASN A 444 13.83 -1.35 -3.27
N ASP A 445 14.71 -1.27 -2.28
CA ASP A 445 14.34 -1.38 -0.88
C ASP A 445 13.61 -0.11 -0.36
N VAL A 446 13.11 -0.17 0.86
CA VAL A 446 12.33 0.93 1.45
C VAL A 446 13.18 2.19 1.69
N ASP A 447 14.47 2.04 1.94
CA ASP A 447 15.38 3.17 2.14
C ASP A 447 15.58 3.93 0.83
N SER A 448 15.84 3.20 -0.26
CA SER A 448 15.95 3.75 -1.62
C SER A 448 14.67 4.46 -2.07
N TRP A 449 13.50 3.92 -1.70
CA TRP A 449 12.20 4.55 -1.97
C TRP A 449 12.10 5.92 -1.31
N GLY A 450 12.36 6.00 0.00
CA GLY A 450 12.27 7.26 0.75
C GLY A 450 13.26 8.31 0.23
N GLU A 451 14.50 7.92 -0.02
CA GLU A 451 15.53 8.83 -0.53
C GLU A 451 15.21 9.35 -1.94
N ARG A 452 14.78 8.47 -2.85
CA ARG A 452 14.40 8.89 -4.23
C ARG A 452 13.28 9.93 -4.20
N PHE A 453 12.25 9.72 -3.36
CA PHE A 453 11.17 10.68 -3.22
C PHE A 453 11.63 12.02 -2.64
N LEU A 454 12.38 12.01 -1.54
CA LEU A 454 12.88 13.24 -0.90
C LEU A 454 13.85 14.01 -1.79
N ILE A 455 14.72 13.33 -2.54
CA ILE A 455 15.58 13.94 -3.54
C ILE A 455 14.76 14.62 -4.64
N ALA A 456 13.73 13.93 -5.16
CA ALA A 456 12.87 14.49 -6.20
C ALA A 456 12.06 15.71 -5.70
N LEU A 457 11.62 15.69 -4.44
CA LEU A 457 10.90 16.79 -3.81
C LEU A 457 11.79 18.03 -3.60
N THR A 458 13.05 17.84 -3.21
CA THR A 458 13.96 18.92 -2.82
C THR A 458 14.80 19.48 -3.96
N ARG A 459 15.03 18.70 -5.03
CA ARG A 459 15.80 19.19 -6.19
C ARG A 459 15.03 20.29 -6.90
N PRO A 460 15.68 21.48 -7.13
CA PRO A 460 15.10 22.48 -8.00
C PRO A 460 14.89 21.91 -9.41
N LEU A 461 13.85 22.37 -10.10
CA LEU A 461 13.70 22.11 -11.53
C LEU A 461 14.94 22.66 -12.24
N LYS A 462 15.79 21.79 -12.79
CA LYS A 462 16.70 22.22 -13.84
C LYS A 462 15.82 22.59 -15.03
N LEU A 463 15.66 23.88 -15.29
CA LEU A 463 15.12 24.30 -16.58
C LEU A 463 16.04 23.73 -17.66
N PRO A 464 15.54 23.08 -18.70
CA PRO A 464 16.38 22.70 -19.84
C PRO A 464 17.02 23.96 -20.40
N ASN A 465 18.32 23.94 -20.67
CA ASN A 465 19.11 25.07 -21.15
C ASN A 465 18.69 25.60 -22.54
N TRP A 466 17.67 25.04 -23.19
CA TRP A 466 17.20 25.48 -24.51
C TRP A 466 16.30 26.73 -24.47
N LEU A 467 15.98 27.33 -23.29
CA LEU A 467 15.37 28.64 -23.16
C LEU A 467 16.41 29.77 -23.06
N GLY A 468 17.68 29.45 -23.17
CA GLY A 468 18.76 30.40 -23.29
C GLY A 468 19.13 30.58 -24.74
N GLN A 469 18.78 31.74 -25.30
CA GLN A 469 19.30 32.34 -26.56
C GLN A 469 19.02 31.55 -27.85
N ALA A 470 17.85 31.78 -28.44
CA ALA A 470 17.79 31.80 -29.88
C ALA A 470 18.65 33.01 -30.34
N ASP A 471 19.78 32.73 -30.96
CA ASP A 471 20.57 33.74 -31.65
C ASP A 471 19.74 34.30 -32.84
N PRO A 472 19.44 35.59 -32.89
CA PRO A 472 18.64 36.16 -33.97
C PRO A 472 19.34 36.14 -35.36
N SER A 473 20.53 35.58 -35.45
CA SER A 473 21.35 35.61 -36.68
C SER A 473 21.28 34.40 -37.58
N GLU A 474 20.57 33.32 -37.20
CA GLU A 474 20.40 32.14 -38.05
C GLU A 474 18.99 32.02 -38.65
N VAL A 475 18.63 32.91 -39.55
CA VAL A 475 17.54 32.70 -40.52
C VAL A 475 18.23 32.31 -41.87
N PRO A 476 18.14 31.06 -42.35
CA PRO A 476 18.52 30.75 -43.69
C PRO A 476 17.50 31.33 -44.67
N LEU A 477 17.90 32.33 -45.44
CA LEU A 477 17.21 32.70 -46.69
C LEU A 477 17.32 31.49 -47.65
N GLN A 478 16.20 30.88 -47.96
CA GLN A 478 16.09 29.98 -49.09
C GLN A 478 15.58 30.73 -50.30
N PRO A 479 16.07 30.36 -51.53
CA PRO A 479 15.80 31.02 -52.78
C PRO A 479 14.38 30.85 -53.33
#